data_1b24eb737542a34228055801231eeb86
#
_entry.id   1b24eb737542a34228055801231eeb86
#
_cell.length_a   1.000
_cell.length_b   1.000
_cell.length_c   1.000
_cell.angle_alpha   90.00
_cell.angle_beta   90.00
_cell.angle_gamma   90.00
#
_symmetry.space_group_name_H-M   'P 1'
#
loop_
_entity.id
_entity.type
_entity.pdbx_description
1 polymer ?
#
loop_
_entity_poly.entity_id
_entity_poly.type
_entity_poly.pdbx_seq_one_letter_code
_entity_poly.pdbx_strand_id
1 'polypeptide(L)'
;MKKAKMVVDRDFVIGEIDKRIYGSFIEHLGRAVYGGIYEPGHPEADELGFRKDVIDLVKKLNVPIVRYPGGNFVSGFNWEDSVGPREERPKRLDLAWFTTETNEVGLHEFAEWAENAGSEIMYAVNLGSRGPEQARDIVEYANHPSGSKFSDMRIANGKKDPFGIKLWCLGNEMDGPWQTGQKTAKEYGRVANEAAKMMKWVDPSIEVVACGSSSSEMPTFGSWELEMLDICYENVDYVSLHRYYENPTGDTPGFLARTMDMDDFIKSVAAICDAVKGKKHSKHVVNLSFDEWNVWYHSKEQDQEIWKQDKWNRALPLLEDIYNFEDALLVGSMLITLIRNADRVKVACLAQLVNVIAPIMTRNGGGAWAQTIFYPFFHASKYGRGTALNAITDSPVYSCKDYDKVPYIDAAAVTDDEGNVTVFAVNRDMEEDFELEIDLRSFKELSIAEHIVMHNDDVKAVNTEENPENVVPTAGKGGSITEGKAVINIPALSWNVIRFTAK
;
A
#
# COMPACT_ATOMS: atom_id res chain seq x y z
N MET A 1 0.47 34.73 6.46
CA MET A 1 0.97 33.53 7.18
C MET A 1 0.02 33.23 8.33
N LYS A 2 -0.60 32.09 8.31
CA LYS A 2 -1.52 31.59 9.34
C LYS A 2 -0.73 30.88 10.47
N LYS A 3 -1.41 30.54 11.56
CA LYS A 3 -0.82 29.84 12.68
C LYS A 3 -1.57 28.56 12.97
N ALA A 4 -0.82 27.53 13.30
CA ALA A 4 -1.33 26.27 13.83
C ALA A 4 -0.49 25.81 15.02
N LYS A 5 -1.09 24.97 15.86
CA LYS A 5 -0.42 24.40 17.01
C LYS A 5 -0.59 22.90 17.05
N MET A 6 0.48 22.19 17.36
CA MET A 6 0.49 20.74 17.54
C MET A 6 1.06 20.41 18.92
N VAL A 7 0.35 19.60 19.70
CA VAL A 7 0.83 19.07 20.97
C VAL A 7 1.20 17.61 20.76
N VAL A 8 2.45 17.28 21.02
CA VAL A 8 2.98 15.92 20.93
C VAL A 8 3.45 15.50 22.32
N ASP A 9 2.77 14.53 22.89
CA ASP A 9 3.09 14.01 24.19
C ASP A 9 3.52 12.53 24.09
N ARG A 10 4.68 12.20 24.69
CA ARG A 10 5.26 10.85 24.62
C ARG A 10 4.40 9.79 25.31
N ASP A 11 3.55 10.20 26.27
CA ASP A 11 2.71 9.29 27.03
C ASP A 11 1.35 9.05 26.32
N PHE A 12 1.01 9.83 25.28
CA PHE A 12 -0.21 9.66 24.48
C PHE A 12 0.07 8.81 23.25
N VAL A 13 0.16 7.50 23.47
CA VAL A 13 0.50 6.50 22.46
C VAL A 13 -0.75 6.05 21.72
N ILE A 14 -0.69 5.99 20.37
CA ILE A 14 -1.67 5.29 19.54
C ILE A 14 -1.31 3.79 19.50
N GLY A 15 -0.09 3.46 19.11
CA GLY A 15 0.40 2.08 19.01
C GLY A 15 1.73 1.98 18.30
N GLU A 16 2.32 0.79 18.35
CA GLU A 16 3.50 0.46 17.57
C GLU A 16 3.15 0.39 16.06
N ILE A 17 3.96 1.03 15.25
CA ILE A 17 3.84 1.03 13.80
C ILE A 17 4.43 -0.27 13.26
N ASP A 18 3.58 -1.14 12.74
CA ASP A 18 4.05 -2.31 11.99
C ASP A 18 4.74 -1.83 10.69
N LYS A 19 5.96 -2.32 10.43
CA LYS A 19 6.69 -1.94 9.21
C LYS A 19 5.89 -2.21 7.93
N ARG A 20 4.98 -3.20 7.96
CA ARG A 20 4.17 -3.63 6.82
C ARG A 20 3.13 -2.59 6.35
N ILE A 21 2.89 -1.48 7.09
CA ILE A 21 2.07 -0.37 6.59
C ILE A 21 2.75 0.39 5.43
N TYR A 22 4.04 0.17 5.21
CA TYR A 22 4.81 0.70 4.08
C TYR A 22 5.04 -0.35 3.00
N GLY A 23 4.12 -1.30 2.87
CA GLY A 23 4.09 -2.29 1.81
C GLY A 23 3.70 -1.70 0.46
N SER A 24 3.86 -2.50 -0.58
CA SER A 24 3.40 -2.19 -1.92
C SER A 24 2.81 -3.41 -2.60
N PHE A 25 2.49 -3.30 -3.88
CA PHE A 25 1.74 -4.29 -4.61
C PHE A 25 2.28 -4.45 -6.03
N ILE A 26 2.38 -5.68 -6.49
CA ILE A 26 2.67 -6.05 -7.88
C ILE A 26 1.66 -7.09 -8.32
N GLU A 27 0.94 -6.77 -9.37
CA GLU A 27 -0.02 -7.65 -10.04
C GLU A 27 0.47 -8.00 -11.45
N HIS A 28 0.09 -9.15 -11.97
CA HIS A 28 0.19 -9.45 -13.41
C HIS A 28 -0.81 -8.62 -14.20
N LEU A 29 -0.56 -7.32 -14.21
CA LEU A 29 -1.36 -6.27 -14.83
C LEU A 29 -0.43 -5.33 -15.58
N GLY A 30 -0.82 -4.96 -16.79
CA GLY A 30 -0.08 -3.96 -17.53
C GLY A 30 1.39 -4.32 -17.69
N ARG A 31 2.26 -3.33 -17.45
CA ARG A 31 3.70 -3.51 -17.45
C ARG A 31 4.32 -3.54 -16.03
N ALA A 32 3.54 -3.92 -15.01
CA ALA A 32 4.10 -4.04 -13.66
C ALA A 32 5.17 -5.15 -13.58
N VAL A 33 4.90 -6.31 -14.16
CA VAL A 33 5.84 -7.42 -14.24
C VAL A 33 6.67 -7.33 -15.51
N TYR A 34 6.08 -7.56 -16.67
CA TYR A 34 6.77 -7.60 -17.96
C TYR A 34 6.99 -6.18 -18.52
N GLY A 35 8.25 -5.77 -18.65
CA GLY A 35 8.64 -4.40 -18.98
C GLY A 35 8.69 -3.45 -17.77
N GLY A 36 8.38 -3.99 -16.58
CA GLY A 36 8.52 -3.31 -15.30
C GLY A 36 9.66 -3.91 -14.49
N ILE A 37 9.35 -4.84 -13.57
CA ILE A 37 10.39 -5.51 -12.77
C ILE A 37 11.22 -6.52 -13.59
N TYR A 38 10.64 -7.10 -14.65
CA TYR A 38 11.22 -8.17 -15.47
C TYR A 38 11.29 -7.76 -16.93
N GLU A 39 12.53 -7.65 -17.45
CA GLU A 39 12.84 -7.32 -18.85
C GLU A 39 14.14 -8.00 -19.25
N PRO A 40 14.09 -9.31 -19.63
CA PRO A 40 15.27 -10.11 -19.92
C PRO A 40 15.98 -9.66 -21.17
N GLY A 41 16.75 -8.85 -21.37
CA GLY A 41 17.41 -8.24 -22.52
C GLY A 41 17.70 -6.77 -22.32
N HIS A 42 17.22 -6.24 -21.20
CA HIS A 42 17.56 -4.89 -20.77
C HIS A 42 19.03 -4.83 -20.33
N PRO A 43 19.79 -3.74 -20.61
CA PRO A 43 21.20 -3.62 -20.17
C PRO A 43 21.40 -3.77 -18.66
N GLU A 44 20.41 -3.36 -17.86
CA GLU A 44 20.42 -3.48 -16.40
C GLU A 44 19.74 -4.77 -15.89
N ALA A 45 19.39 -5.73 -16.77
CA ALA A 45 18.85 -7.01 -16.31
C ALA A 45 19.91 -7.83 -15.58
N ASP A 46 19.50 -8.49 -14.50
CA ASP A 46 20.30 -9.53 -13.87
C ASP A 46 20.25 -10.86 -14.65
N GLU A 47 20.88 -11.91 -14.13
CA GLU A 47 20.94 -13.23 -14.78
C GLU A 47 19.55 -13.89 -14.92
N LEU A 48 18.60 -13.50 -14.07
CA LEU A 48 17.22 -14.00 -14.10
C LEU A 48 16.30 -13.17 -15.00
N GLY A 49 16.74 -12.00 -15.43
CA GLY A 49 15.99 -11.05 -16.27
C GLY A 49 15.33 -9.91 -15.49
N PHE A 50 15.63 -9.72 -14.22
CA PHE A 50 15.09 -8.62 -13.41
C PHE A 50 15.94 -7.36 -13.54
N ARG A 51 15.28 -6.20 -13.61
CA ARG A 51 15.91 -4.89 -13.75
C ARG A 51 16.54 -4.43 -12.42
N LYS A 52 17.86 -4.30 -12.38
CA LYS A 52 18.62 -3.83 -11.20
C LYS A 52 18.33 -2.38 -10.85
N ASP A 53 18.17 -1.51 -11.85
CA ASP A 53 17.81 -0.10 -11.67
C ASP A 53 16.45 0.04 -10.95
N VAL A 54 15.47 -0.81 -11.26
CA VAL A 54 14.19 -0.89 -10.57
C VAL A 54 14.35 -1.41 -9.14
N ILE A 55 15.13 -2.49 -8.94
CA ILE A 55 15.42 -3.05 -7.61
C ILE A 55 16.06 -1.98 -6.70
N ASP A 56 16.96 -1.18 -7.22
CA ASP A 56 17.62 -0.11 -6.46
C ASP A 56 16.65 0.99 -6.02
N LEU A 57 15.68 1.36 -6.88
CA LEU A 57 14.60 2.28 -6.50
C LEU A 57 13.67 1.68 -5.45
N VAL A 58 13.32 0.38 -5.55
CA VAL A 58 12.51 -0.32 -4.55
C VAL A 58 13.23 -0.40 -3.19
N LYS A 59 14.53 -0.70 -3.18
CA LYS A 59 15.36 -0.64 -1.96
C LYS A 59 15.38 0.75 -1.35
N LYS A 60 15.49 1.79 -2.18
CA LYS A 60 15.44 3.19 -1.71
C LYS A 60 14.08 3.52 -1.08
N LEU A 61 12.97 3.04 -1.65
CA LEU A 61 11.64 3.16 -1.05
C LEU A 61 11.52 2.42 0.29
N ASN A 62 12.41 1.46 0.56
CA ASN A 62 12.42 0.65 1.78
C ASN A 62 11.10 -0.10 2.00
N VAL A 63 10.58 -0.74 0.94
CA VAL A 63 9.33 -1.51 0.93
C VAL A 63 9.53 -2.83 1.66
N PRO A 64 8.90 -3.06 2.83
CA PRO A 64 9.16 -4.26 3.64
C PRO A 64 8.41 -5.50 3.16
N ILE A 65 7.32 -5.32 2.43
CA ILE A 65 6.46 -6.40 1.95
C ILE A 65 5.80 -6.02 0.64
N VAL A 66 5.69 -6.96 -0.29
CA VAL A 66 4.99 -6.77 -1.57
C VAL A 66 3.89 -7.80 -1.72
N ARG A 67 2.67 -7.33 -1.95
CA ARG A 67 1.50 -8.16 -2.28
C ARG A 67 1.62 -8.67 -3.72
N TYR A 68 1.36 -9.97 -3.95
CA TYR A 68 1.53 -10.68 -5.22
C TYR A 68 0.61 -11.93 -5.26
N PRO A 69 0.19 -12.51 -6.37
CA PRO A 69 0.43 -12.11 -7.76
C PRO A 69 -0.63 -11.15 -8.30
N GLY A 70 -1.58 -10.75 -7.51
CA GLY A 70 -2.62 -9.87 -7.99
C GLY A 70 -3.67 -9.50 -6.99
N GLY A 71 -4.41 -8.55 -7.48
CA GLY A 71 -5.74 -8.06 -7.30
C GLY A 71 -6.73 -8.87 -8.15
N ASN A 72 -7.33 -8.22 -9.17
CA ASN A 72 -8.35 -8.88 -10.02
C ASN A 72 -7.82 -10.11 -10.75
N PHE A 73 -6.55 -10.09 -11.15
CA PHE A 73 -5.86 -11.20 -11.81
C PHE A 73 -5.97 -12.50 -11.01
N VAL A 74 -5.82 -12.49 -9.68
CA VAL A 74 -5.73 -13.70 -8.88
C VAL A 74 -6.99 -14.57 -8.97
N SER A 75 -8.15 -13.97 -9.20
CA SER A 75 -9.45 -14.70 -9.24
C SER A 75 -9.62 -15.60 -10.47
N GLY A 76 -8.78 -15.42 -11.50
CA GLY A 76 -8.69 -16.31 -12.67
C GLY A 76 -7.40 -17.12 -12.74
N PHE A 77 -6.47 -16.93 -11.82
CA PHE A 77 -5.13 -17.48 -11.88
C PHE A 77 -5.01 -18.88 -11.30
N ASN A 78 -4.25 -19.73 -11.99
CA ASN A 78 -3.83 -21.05 -11.51
C ASN A 78 -2.33 -20.99 -11.19
N TRP A 79 -1.95 -21.04 -9.93
CA TRP A 79 -0.57 -20.93 -9.51
C TRP A 79 0.33 -22.04 -10.08
N GLU A 80 -0.23 -23.23 -10.33
CA GLU A 80 0.47 -24.38 -10.91
C GLU A 80 0.98 -24.09 -12.33
N ASP A 81 0.32 -23.22 -13.07
CA ASP A 81 0.71 -22.82 -14.43
C ASP A 81 2.01 -21.98 -14.45
N SER A 82 2.40 -21.42 -13.30
CA SER A 82 3.56 -20.52 -13.20
C SER A 82 4.77 -21.12 -12.48
N VAL A 83 4.79 -22.45 -12.26
CA VAL A 83 5.91 -23.16 -11.63
C VAL A 83 6.46 -24.25 -12.57
N GLY A 84 7.67 -24.74 -12.29
CA GLY A 84 8.36 -25.70 -13.17
C GLY A 84 9.11 -25.02 -14.32
N PRO A 85 9.58 -25.79 -15.34
CA PRO A 85 10.33 -25.25 -16.46
C PRO A 85 9.54 -24.21 -17.24
N ARG A 86 10.11 -23.03 -17.51
CA ARG A 86 9.43 -21.90 -18.16
C ARG A 86 8.86 -22.26 -19.54
N GLU A 87 9.57 -23.06 -20.30
CA GLU A 87 9.18 -23.51 -21.65
C GLU A 87 7.96 -24.43 -21.67
N GLU A 88 7.62 -25.03 -20.53
CA GLU A 88 6.47 -25.93 -20.37
C GLU A 88 5.24 -25.17 -19.82
N ARG A 89 5.41 -23.95 -19.35
CA ARG A 89 4.32 -23.17 -18.74
C ARG A 89 3.30 -22.70 -19.80
N PRO A 90 1.99 -22.91 -19.57
CA PRO A 90 0.97 -22.53 -20.54
C PRO A 90 0.80 -21.02 -20.60
N LYS A 91 0.47 -20.49 -21.77
CA LYS A 91 -0.08 -19.15 -21.93
C LYS A 91 -1.56 -19.19 -21.62
N ARG A 92 -2.04 -18.21 -20.84
CA ARG A 92 -3.45 -18.07 -20.44
C ARG A 92 -4.00 -16.71 -20.85
N LEU A 93 -5.28 -16.67 -21.17
CA LEU A 93 -6.00 -15.41 -21.24
C LEU A 93 -6.30 -14.93 -19.82
N ASP A 94 -5.83 -13.77 -19.47
CA ASP A 94 -6.25 -13.05 -18.29
C ASP A 94 -7.54 -12.30 -18.58
N LEU A 95 -8.62 -12.69 -17.88
CA LEU A 95 -9.94 -12.13 -18.09
C LEU A 95 -10.17 -10.83 -17.30
N ALA A 96 -9.32 -10.53 -16.31
CA ALA A 96 -9.44 -9.31 -15.54
C ALA A 96 -8.98 -8.10 -16.36
N TRP A 97 -7.83 -8.22 -17.03
CA TRP A 97 -7.18 -7.11 -17.74
C TRP A 97 -7.15 -7.29 -19.25
N PHE A 98 -7.76 -8.37 -19.75
CA PHE A 98 -7.84 -8.72 -21.18
C PHE A 98 -6.47 -8.81 -21.86
N THR A 99 -5.52 -9.43 -21.19
CA THR A 99 -4.16 -9.66 -21.67
C THR A 99 -3.86 -11.14 -21.81
N THR A 100 -2.70 -11.47 -22.39
CA THR A 100 -2.19 -12.84 -22.41
C THR A 100 -1.07 -12.97 -21.39
N GLU A 101 -1.30 -13.76 -20.35
CA GLU A 101 -0.29 -14.11 -19.36
C GLU A 101 0.58 -15.25 -19.88
N THR A 102 1.88 -15.06 -19.87
CA THR A 102 2.87 -16.03 -20.36
C THR A 102 3.43 -16.94 -19.27
N ASN A 103 3.15 -16.63 -18.01
CA ASN A 103 3.65 -17.34 -16.83
C ASN A 103 5.20 -17.46 -16.75
N GLU A 104 5.93 -16.57 -17.43
CA GLU A 104 7.41 -16.53 -17.36
C GLU A 104 7.93 -16.17 -15.97
N VAL A 105 7.16 -15.35 -15.25
CA VAL A 105 7.42 -14.99 -13.85
C VAL A 105 6.33 -15.64 -12.99
N GLY A 106 6.73 -16.52 -12.08
CA GLY A 106 5.86 -17.14 -11.10
C GLY A 106 6.42 -16.97 -9.69
N LEU A 107 5.97 -17.82 -8.75
CA LEU A 107 6.38 -17.70 -7.35
C LEU A 107 7.92 -17.81 -7.18
N HIS A 108 8.58 -18.70 -7.91
CA HIS A 108 10.03 -18.88 -7.78
C HIS A 108 10.78 -17.61 -8.18
N GLU A 109 10.50 -17.09 -9.36
CA GLU A 109 11.15 -15.89 -9.89
C GLU A 109 10.82 -14.67 -9.03
N PHE A 110 9.56 -14.52 -8.62
CA PHE A 110 9.15 -13.40 -7.78
C PHE A 110 9.79 -13.44 -6.39
N ALA A 111 9.98 -14.64 -5.82
CA ALA A 111 10.64 -14.79 -4.52
C ALA A 111 12.13 -14.37 -4.58
N GLU A 112 12.83 -14.71 -5.65
CA GLU A 112 14.22 -14.25 -5.87
C GLU A 112 14.27 -12.72 -6.06
N TRP A 113 13.33 -12.16 -6.81
CA TRP A 113 13.22 -10.71 -6.96
C TRP A 113 12.95 -10.02 -5.62
N ALA A 114 11.99 -10.53 -4.83
CA ALA A 114 11.63 -9.96 -3.55
C ALA A 114 12.79 -10.01 -2.54
N GLU A 115 13.52 -11.13 -2.49
CA GLU A 115 14.75 -11.26 -1.69
C GLU A 115 15.80 -10.23 -2.11
N ASN A 116 16.03 -10.09 -3.42
CA ASN A 116 16.96 -9.09 -3.97
C ASN A 116 16.50 -7.65 -3.69
N ALA A 117 15.20 -7.39 -3.65
CA ALA A 117 14.63 -6.07 -3.31
C ALA A 117 14.60 -5.81 -1.79
N GLY A 118 14.82 -6.82 -0.95
CA GLY A 118 14.75 -6.73 0.51
C GLY A 118 13.32 -6.73 1.05
N SER A 119 12.37 -7.32 0.31
CA SER A 119 10.94 -7.34 0.63
C SER A 119 10.46 -8.76 0.99
N GLU A 120 9.54 -8.86 1.93
CA GLU A 120 8.75 -10.06 2.18
C GLU A 120 7.62 -10.19 1.15
N ILE A 121 6.99 -11.37 1.07
CA ILE A 121 5.86 -11.61 0.16
C ILE A 121 4.57 -11.69 0.96
N MET A 122 3.54 -10.95 0.53
CA MET A 122 2.14 -11.13 0.88
C MET A 122 1.45 -11.80 -0.31
N TYR A 123 1.08 -13.07 -0.18
CA TYR A 123 0.60 -13.84 -1.32
C TYR A 123 -0.94 -13.95 -1.34
N ALA A 124 -1.56 -13.62 -2.47
CA ALA A 124 -3.01 -13.77 -2.65
C ALA A 124 -3.36 -15.12 -3.29
N VAL A 125 -4.39 -15.78 -2.75
CA VAL A 125 -4.89 -17.05 -3.29
C VAL A 125 -6.18 -16.85 -4.08
N ASN A 126 -6.42 -17.70 -5.09
CA ASN A 126 -7.61 -17.64 -5.91
C ASN A 126 -8.83 -18.24 -5.17
N LEU A 127 -9.73 -17.38 -4.68
CA LEU A 127 -11.04 -17.77 -4.17
C LEU A 127 -12.20 -17.34 -5.10
N GLY A 128 -11.87 -16.87 -6.30
CA GLY A 128 -12.84 -16.55 -7.35
C GLY A 128 -13.30 -17.80 -8.11
N SER A 129 -12.48 -18.28 -9.05
CA SER A 129 -12.73 -19.48 -9.84
C SER A 129 -12.28 -20.78 -9.17
N ARG A 130 -11.50 -20.69 -8.06
CA ARG A 130 -11.01 -21.84 -7.25
C ARG A 130 -11.49 -21.72 -5.79
N GLY A 131 -10.94 -22.51 -4.88
CA GLY A 131 -11.45 -22.58 -3.52
C GLY A 131 -10.44 -23.07 -2.47
N PRO A 132 -10.92 -23.54 -1.29
CA PRO A 132 -10.09 -23.89 -0.14
C PRO A 132 -9.02 -24.94 -0.41
N GLU A 133 -9.27 -25.91 -1.28
CA GLU A 133 -8.32 -26.96 -1.63
C GLU A 133 -7.05 -26.35 -2.26
N GLN A 134 -7.23 -25.53 -3.31
CA GLN A 134 -6.12 -24.91 -4.02
C GLN A 134 -5.40 -23.85 -3.19
N ALA A 135 -6.12 -23.17 -2.27
CA ALA A 135 -5.51 -22.28 -1.30
C ALA A 135 -4.60 -23.04 -0.32
N ARG A 136 -5.03 -24.24 0.15
CA ARG A 136 -4.20 -25.12 0.94
C ARG A 136 -3.01 -25.64 0.15
N ASP A 137 -3.20 -26.03 -1.12
CA ASP A 137 -2.17 -26.62 -1.97
C ASP A 137 -1.00 -25.69 -2.21
N ILE A 138 -1.24 -24.38 -2.43
CA ILE A 138 -0.14 -23.40 -2.59
C ILE A 138 0.59 -23.16 -1.26
N VAL A 139 -0.08 -23.22 -0.10
CA VAL A 139 0.62 -23.12 1.20
C VAL A 139 1.50 -24.37 1.43
N GLU A 140 1.01 -25.57 1.09
CA GLU A 140 1.80 -26.79 1.13
C GLU A 140 3.03 -26.70 0.21
N TYR A 141 2.82 -26.21 -1.03
CA TYR A 141 3.92 -25.97 -1.97
C TYR A 141 4.94 -24.99 -1.41
N ALA A 142 4.50 -23.86 -0.89
CA ALA A 142 5.38 -22.78 -0.47
C ALA A 142 6.08 -23.04 0.88
N ASN A 143 5.38 -23.62 1.85
CA ASN A 143 5.80 -23.61 3.24
C ASN A 143 6.08 -24.99 3.84
N HIS A 144 5.51 -26.08 3.28
CA HIS A 144 5.76 -27.41 3.87
C HIS A 144 7.17 -27.91 3.51
N PRO A 145 7.93 -28.46 4.48
CA PRO A 145 9.34 -28.83 4.24
C PRO A 145 9.52 -29.85 3.11
N SER A 146 8.95 -31.04 3.20
CA SER A 146 9.09 -32.14 2.22
C SER A 146 8.18 -33.31 2.57
N GLY A 147 8.11 -34.32 1.67
CA GLY A 147 7.42 -35.58 1.91
C GLY A 147 5.94 -35.56 1.58
N SER A 148 5.48 -34.53 0.89
CA SER A 148 4.11 -34.43 0.37
C SER A 148 4.13 -34.03 -1.11
N LYS A 149 2.99 -34.22 -1.80
CA LYS A 149 2.89 -33.97 -3.25
C LYS A 149 3.43 -32.60 -3.66
N PHE A 150 2.99 -31.53 -3.01
CA PHE A 150 3.33 -30.18 -3.44
C PHE A 150 4.66 -29.68 -2.88
N SER A 151 5.05 -30.10 -1.67
CA SER A 151 6.39 -29.79 -1.17
C SER A 151 7.47 -30.48 -2.00
N ASP A 152 7.25 -31.73 -2.41
CA ASP A 152 8.19 -32.45 -3.26
C ASP A 152 8.21 -31.89 -4.69
N MET A 153 7.07 -31.39 -5.20
CA MET A 153 7.02 -30.63 -6.46
C MET A 153 7.87 -29.35 -6.39
N ARG A 154 7.80 -28.57 -5.29
CA ARG A 154 8.69 -27.40 -5.11
C ARG A 154 10.15 -27.79 -5.18
N ILE A 155 10.52 -28.87 -4.49
CA ILE A 155 11.90 -29.37 -4.48
C ILE A 155 12.32 -29.79 -5.89
N ALA A 156 11.48 -30.52 -6.61
CA ALA A 156 11.72 -30.91 -8.01
C ALA A 156 11.86 -29.70 -8.94
N ASN A 157 11.14 -28.61 -8.65
CA ASN A 157 11.24 -27.34 -9.35
C ASN A 157 12.45 -26.48 -8.92
N GLY A 158 13.38 -27.02 -8.14
CA GLY A 158 14.67 -26.42 -7.81
C GLY A 158 14.74 -25.65 -6.48
N LYS A 159 13.65 -25.51 -5.72
CA LYS A 159 13.68 -24.84 -4.39
C LYS A 159 13.57 -25.88 -3.28
N LYS A 160 14.72 -26.23 -2.70
CA LYS A 160 14.79 -27.23 -1.63
C LYS A 160 14.09 -26.76 -0.36
N ASP A 161 14.43 -25.56 0.11
CA ASP A 161 13.89 -25.00 1.33
C ASP A 161 12.55 -24.29 1.07
N PRO A 162 11.63 -24.28 2.05
CA PRO A 162 10.40 -23.51 1.97
C PRO A 162 10.65 -22.02 1.69
N PHE A 163 9.72 -21.37 0.98
CA PHE A 163 9.71 -19.90 0.81
C PHE A 163 9.40 -19.18 2.13
N GLY A 164 8.64 -19.82 3.03
CA GLY A 164 8.35 -19.28 4.35
C GLY A 164 7.41 -18.06 4.32
N ILE A 165 6.49 -18.00 3.37
CA ILE A 165 5.54 -16.90 3.23
C ILE A 165 4.60 -16.88 4.45
N LYS A 166 4.53 -15.72 5.13
CA LYS A 166 3.78 -15.60 6.39
C LYS A 166 2.42 -14.94 6.23
N LEU A 167 2.23 -14.06 5.26
CA LEU A 167 1.00 -13.30 5.09
C LEU A 167 0.30 -13.67 3.78
N TRP A 168 -1.00 -14.00 3.87
CA TRP A 168 -1.79 -14.52 2.76
C TRP A 168 -3.13 -13.82 2.64
N CYS A 169 -3.52 -13.42 1.41
CA CYS A 169 -4.83 -12.85 1.13
C CYS A 169 -5.81 -13.94 0.67
N LEU A 170 -6.99 -13.98 1.26
CA LEU A 170 -8.07 -14.92 0.91
C LEU A 170 -8.91 -14.39 -0.25
N GLY A 171 -8.34 -14.34 -1.45
CA GLY A 171 -8.96 -13.75 -2.64
C GLY A 171 -8.68 -12.26 -2.77
N ASN A 172 -9.47 -11.58 -3.62
CA ASN A 172 -9.42 -10.16 -3.90
C ASN A 172 -10.81 -9.63 -4.23
N GLU A 173 -11.24 -8.52 -3.59
CA GLU A 173 -12.45 -7.75 -3.91
C GLU A 173 -13.69 -8.60 -4.19
N MET A 174 -13.91 -9.62 -3.37
CA MET A 174 -14.94 -10.64 -3.65
C MET A 174 -16.38 -10.10 -3.57
N ASP A 175 -16.59 -8.88 -3.11
CA ASP A 175 -17.84 -8.11 -3.13
C ASP A 175 -18.08 -7.39 -4.47
N GLY A 176 -17.03 -7.17 -5.27
CA GLY A 176 -17.06 -6.35 -6.48
C GLY A 176 -17.70 -7.06 -7.68
N PRO A 177 -18.66 -6.44 -8.40
CA PRO A 177 -19.30 -7.04 -9.58
C PRO A 177 -18.34 -7.21 -10.78
N TRP A 178 -17.19 -6.56 -10.76
CA TRP A 178 -16.12 -6.74 -11.76
C TRP A 178 -15.23 -7.94 -11.50
N GLN A 179 -15.29 -8.50 -10.27
CA GLN A 179 -14.41 -9.59 -9.86
C GLN A 179 -14.90 -10.94 -10.37
N THR A 180 -14.00 -11.71 -11.00
CA THR A 180 -14.30 -13.10 -11.38
C THR A 180 -14.66 -13.92 -10.15
N GLY A 181 -15.84 -14.53 -10.17
CA GLY A 181 -16.33 -15.34 -9.06
C GLY A 181 -16.81 -14.52 -7.86
N GLN A 182 -17.29 -13.27 -8.10
CA GLN A 182 -17.98 -12.45 -7.09
C GLN A 182 -18.92 -13.28 -6.23
N LYS A 183 -19.02 -12.93 -4.96
CA LYS A 183 -19.82 -13.64 -3.96
C LYS A 183 -20.67 -12.68 -3.15
N THR A 184 -21.71 -13.21 -2.52
CA THR A 184 -22.36 -12.56 -1.40
C THR A 184 -21.46 -12.65 -0.15
N ALA A 185 -21.64 -11.78 0.82
CA ALA A 185 -20.86 -11.79 2.07
C ALA A 185 -20.89 -13.17 2.78
N LYS A 186 -22.05 -13.83 2.74
CA LYS A 186 -22.22 -15.15 3.34
C LYS A 186 -21.49 -16.26 2.58
N GLU A 187 -21.56 -16.28 1.26
CA GLU A 187 -20.84 -17.23 0.42
C GLU A 187 -19.33 -17.03 0.60
N TYR A 188 -18.87 -15.78 0.56
CA TYR A 188 -17.46 -15.45 0.75
C TYR A 188 -17.01 -15.87 2.16
N GLY A 189 -17.72 -15.47 3.21
CA GLY A 189 -17.36 -15.82 4.59
C GLY A 189 -17.23 -17.34 4.80
N ARG A 190 -18.08 -18.14 4.16
CA ARG A 190 -17.98 -19.60 4.20
C ARG A 190 -16.72 -20.12 3.52
N VAL A 191 -16.42 -19.64 2.31
CA VAL A 191 -15.23 -20.07 1.55
C VAL A 191 -13.96 -19.62 2.24
N ALA A 192 -13.90 -18.35 2.69
CA ALA A 192 -12.76 -17.79 3.39
C ALA A 192 -12.46 -18.54 4.70
N ASN A 193 -13.50 -18.86 5.48
CA ASN A 193 -13.37 -19.64 6.71
C ASN A 193 -12.73 -21.02 6.47
N GLU A 194 -13.21 -21.75 5.47
CA GLU A 194 -12.67 -23.09 5.18
C GLU A 194 -11.25 -23.00 4.59
N ALA A 195 -10.98 -22.00 3.75
CA ALA A 195 -9.64 -21.76 3.22
C ALA A 195 -8.65 -21.44 4.35
N ALA A 196 -8.98 -20.48 5.22
CA ALA A 196 -8.14 -20.10 6.36
C ALA A 196 -7.80 -21.29 7.27
N LYS A 197 -8.80 -22.12 7.60
CA LYS A 197 -8.60 -23.36 8.40
C LYS A 197 -7.62 -24.30 7.72
N MET A 198 -7.87 -24.65 6.46
CA MET A 198 -7.05 -25.61 5.72
C MET A 198 -5.60 -25.08 5.56
N MET A 199 -5.44 -23.81 5.25
CA MET A 199 -4.11 -23.18 5.14
C MET A 199 -3.36 -23.19 6.47
N LYS A 200 -4.01 -22.79 7.57
CA LYS A 200 -3.40 -22.78 8.92
C LYS A 200 -3.16 -24.20 9.47
N TRP A 201 -3.86 -25.21 9.01
CA TRP A 201 -3.55 -26.62 9.38
C TRP A 201 -2.29 -27.13 8.67
N VAL A 202 -1.94 -26.57 7.52
CA VAL A 202 -0.65 -26.87 6.85
C VAL A 202 0.50 -26.10 7.53
N ASP A 203 0.31 -24.81 7.77
CA ASP A 203 1.28 -23.96 8.47
C ASP A 203 0.57 -23.06 9.49
N PRO A 204 0.59 -23.42 10.78
CA PRO A 204 -0.09 -22.64 11.82
C PRO A 204 0.57 -21.29 12.12
N SER A 205 1.71 -20.99 11.53
CA SER A 205 2.45 -19.74 11.74
C SER A 205 2.08 -18.64 10.74
N ILE A 206 1.17 -18.91 9.80
CA ILE A 206 0.72 -17.91 8.82
C ILE A 206 -0.38 -17.02 9.37
N GLU A 207 -0.43 -15.81 8.86
CA GLU A 207 -1.51 -14.85 9.04
C GLU A 207 -2.32 -14.74 7.75
N VAL A 208 -3.64 -14.54 7.87
CA VAL A 208 -4.53 -14.46 6.70
C VAL A 208 -5.40 -13.21 6.73
N VAL A 209 -5.58 -12.63 5.56
CA VAL A 209 -6.38 -11.42 5.31
C VAL A 209 -7.66 -11.81 4.60
N ALA A 210 -8.82 -11.54 5.20
CA ALA A 210 -10.11 -11.70 4.53
C ALA A 210 -10.45 -10.43 3.73
N CYS A 211 -11.10 -10.58 2.56
CA CYS A 211 -11.59 -9.45 1.79
C CYS A 211 -12.67 -8.70 2.56
N GLY A 212 -12.41 -7.44 2.90
CA GLY A 212 -13.43 -6.46 3.26
C GLY A 212 -14.05 -5.83 2.01
N SER A 213 -14.77 -4.74 2.19
CA SER A 213 -15.34 -4.00 1.06
C SER A 213 -14.24 -3.41 0.18
N SER A 214 -14.42 -3.56 -1.13
CA SER A 214 -13.51 -3.04 -2.16
C SER A 214 -13.52 -1.50 -2.28
N SER A 215 -14.41 -0.85 -1.55
CA SER A 215 -14.48 0.61 -1.39
C SER A 215 -15.44 0.97 -0.26
N SER A 216 -15.22 2.11 0.41
CA SER A 216 -16.19 2.73 1.34
C SER A 216 -17.52 3.08 0.67
N GLU A 217 -17.55 3.19 -0.67
CA GLU A 217 -18.74 3.53 -1.46
C GLU A 217 -19.54 2.30 -1.94
N MET A 218 -19.09 1.08 -1.63
CA MET A 218 -19.83 -0.12 -2.02
C MET A 218 -21.21 -0.16 -1.37
N PRO A 219 -22.27 -0.52 -2.12
CA PRO A 219 -23.62 -0.64 -1.55
C PRO A 219 -23.72 -1.65 -0.41
N THR A 220 -22.78 -2.58 -0.34
CA THR A 220 -22.69 -3.65 0.68
C THR A 220 -21.82 -3.26 1.88
N PHE A 221 -21.16 -2.10 1.84
CA PHE A 221 -20.26 -1.64 2.92
C PHE A 221 -20.94 -1.71 4.30
N GLY A 222 -20.21 -2.15 5.27
CA GLY A 222 -20.68 -2.38 6.65
C GLY A 222 -21.46 -3.69 6.81
N SER A 223 -22.43 -3.99 5.95
CA SER A 223 -23.14 -5.27 5.99
C SER A 223 -22.26 -6.43 5.52
N TRP A 224 -21.39 -6.19 4.56
CA TRP A 224 -20.40 -7.17 4.08
C TRP A 224 -19.48 -7.63 5.21
N GLU A 225 -18.84 -6.68 5.91
CA GLU A 225 -17.93 -7.00 7.01
C GLU A 225 -18.64 -7.72 8.15
N LEU A 226 -19.83 -7.25 8.54
CA LEU A 226 -20.61 -7.86 9.63
C LEU A 226 -20.97 -9.31 9.33
N GLU A 227 -21.50 -9.60 8.14
CA GLU A 227 -21.97 -10.95 7.76
C GLU A 227 -20.79 -11.90 7.54
N MET A 228 -19.74 -11.44 6.85
CA MET A 228 -18.53 -12.21 6.57
C MET A 228 -17.80 -12.58 7.87
N LEU A 229 -17.54 -11.59 8.75
CA LEU A 229 -16.85 -11.80 10.01
C LEU A 229 -17.68 -12.64 11.00
N ASP A 230 -19.00 -12.59 10.96
CA ASP A 230 -19.82 -13.50 11.78
C ASP A 230 -19.51 -14.98 11.49
N ILE A 231 -19.02 -15.29 10.31
CA ILE A 231 -18.66 -16.64 9.89
C ILE A 231 -17.20 -16.97 10.14
N CYS A 232 -16.26 -16.10 9.74
CA CYS A 232 -14.84 -16.46 9.68
C CYS A 232 -13.95 -15.83 10.75
N TYR A 233 -14.48 -15.04 11.69
CA TYR A 233 -13.75 -14.22 12.67
C TYR A 233 -12.59 -14.95 13.36
N GLU A 234 -12.81 -16.18 13.84
CA GLU A 234 -11.83 -16.93 14.62
C GLU A 234 -10.64 -17.47 13.79
N ASN A 235 -10.75 -17.44 12.46
CA ASN A 235 -9.75 -18.02 11.58
C ASN A 235 -8.99 -16.99 10.75
N VAL A 236 -9.41 -15.71 10.77
CA VAL A 236 -8.78 -14.63 10.02
C VAL A 236 -8.09 -13.63 10.96
N ASP A 237 -6.99 -13.05 10.52
CA ASP A 237 -6.17 -12.15 11.34
C ASP A 237 -6.41 -10.69 10.96
N TYR A 238 -6.78 -10.45 9.68
CA TYR A 238 -7.03 -9.12 9.15
C TYR A 238 -8.26 -9.09 8.25
N VAL A 239 -8.85 -7.89 8.14
CA VAL A 239 -9.82 -7.52 7.09
C VAL A 239 -9.15 -6.54 6.15
N SER A 240 -9.26 -6.77 4.82
CA SER A 240 -8.72 -5.85 3.83
C SER A 240 -9.62 -4.64 3.61
N LEU A 241 -9.03 -3.51 3.26
CA LEU A 241 -9.68 -2.29 2.80
C LEU A 241 -9.00 -1.82 1.53
N HIS A 242 -9.80 -1.36 0.55
CA HIS A 242 -9.30 -0.79 -0.68
C HIS A 242 -9.90 0.60 -0.90
N ARG A 243 -9.10 1.56 -1.35
CA ARG A 243 -9.59 2.90 -1.68
C ARG A 243 -8.69 3.62 -2.67
N TYR A 244 -9.28 4.10 -3.75
CA TYR A 244 -8.66 4.96 -4.74
C TYR A 244 -9.36 6.31 -4.78
N TYR A 245 -8.58 7.39 -4.94
CA TYR A 245 -9.11 8.74 -5.05
C TYR A 245 -8.82 9.35 -6.41
N GLU A 246 -9.65 10.30 -6.82
CA GLU A 246 -9.58 10.94 -8.12
C GLU A 246 -9.89 12.44 -8.05
N ASN A 247 -9.32 13.21 -8.99
CA ASN A 247 -9.59 14.64 -9.15
C ASN A 247 -9.78 15.05 -10.62
N PRO A 248 -10.79 14.49 -11.33
CA PRO A 248 -11.02 14.79 -12.73
C PRO A 248 -11.50 16.23 -12.97
N THR A 249 -11.99 16.90 -11.94
CA THR A 249 -12.52 18.28 -12.01
C THR A 249 -11.48 19.35 -11.69
N GLY A 250 -10.31 18.98 -11.16
CA GLY A 250 -9.28 19.92 -10.73
C GLY A 250 -9.62 20.67 -9.43
N ASP A 251 -10.51 20.13 -8.59
CA ASP A 251 -10.82 20.66 -7.26
C ASP A 251 -9.74 20.21 -6.26
N THR A 252 -8.59 20.88 -6.24
CA THR A 252 -7.47 20.55 -5.34
C THR A 252 -7.86 20.61 -3.85
N PRO A 253 -8.58 21.62 -3.32
CA PRO A 253 -9.01 21.62 -1.93
C PRO A 253 -9.88 20.41 -1.55
N GLY A 254 -10.87 20.07 -2.39
CA GLY A 254 -11.73 18.90 -2.20
C GLY A 254 -10.94 17.59 -2.30
N PHE A 255 -10.00 17.52 -3.22
CA PHE A 255 -9.13 16.36 -3.41
C PHE A 255 -8.23 16.10 -2.19
N LEU A 256 -7.56 17.13 -1.67
CA LEU A 256 -6.73 17.01 -0.48
C LEU A 256 -7.52 16.69 0.80
N ALA A 257 -8.85 16.90 0.81
CA ALA A 257 -9.73 16.52 1.91
C ALA A 257 -10.10 15.03 1.93
N ARG A 258 -9.81 14.26 0.87
CA ARG A 258 -10.25 12.86 0.72
C ARG A 258 -9.72 11.90 1.80
N THR A 259 -8.67 12.24 2.50
CA THR A 259 -8.19 11.44 3.63
C THR A 259 -9.12 11.43 4.83
N MET A 260 -10.11 12.32 4.89
CA MET A 260 -11.20 12.23 5.88
C MET A 260 -12.07 10.99 5.61
N ASP A 261 -12.42 10.68 4.35
CA ASP A 261 -13.08 9.43 3.96
C ASP A 261 -12.23 8.21 4.33
N MET A 262 -10.91 8.25 4.08
CA MET A 262 -10.00 7.16 4.43
C MET A 262 -9.97 6.88 5.93
N ASP A 263 -9.92 7.92 6.75
CA ASP A 263 -9.90 7.81 8.21
C ASP A 263 -11.24 7.26 8.75
N ASP A 264 -12.36 7.75 8.22
CA ASP A 264 -13.71 7.27 8.55
C ASP A 264 -13.92 5.81 8.13
N PHE A 265 -13.38 5.40 6.97
CA PHE A 265 -13.44 4.02 6.49
C PHE A 265 -12.67 3.08 7.43
N ILE A 266 -11.42 3.42 7.79
CA ILE A 266 -10.61 2.65 8.74
C ILE A 266 -11.34 2.49 10.08
N LYS A 267 -11.83 3.59 10.65
CA LYS A 267 -12.53 3.60 11.95
C LYS A 267 -13.81 2.78 11.92
N SER A 268 -14.57 2.88 10.83
CA SER A 268 -15.82 2.14 10.65
C SER A 268 -15.58 0.63 10.61
N VAL A 269 -14.61 0.16 9.82
CA VAL A 269 -14.29 -1.29 9.75
C VAL A 269 -13.69 -1.79 11.06
N ALA A 270 -12.84 -1.00 11.73
CA ALA A 270 -12.32 -1.32 13.05
C ALA A 270 -13.45 -1.51 14.08
N ALA A 271 -14.42 -0.60 14.11
CA ALA A 271 -15.58 -0.70 14.99
C ALA A 271 -16.45 -1.93 14.70
N ILE A 272 -16.61 -2.30 13.43
CA ILE A 272 -17.32 -3.53 13.03
C ILE A 272 -16.57 -4.78 13.53
N CYS A 273 -15.25 -4.84 13.38
CA CYS A 273 -14.44 -5.94 13.92
C CYS A 273 -14.62 -6.07 15.43
N ASP A 274 -14.63 -4.95 16.16
CA ASP A 274 -14.80 -4.95 17.61
C ASP A 274 -16.22 -5.33 18.02
N ALA A 275 -17.24 -4.93 17.29
CA ALA A 275 -18.64 -5.34 17.52
C ALA A 275 -18.81 -6.85 17.34
N VAL A 276 -18.22 -7.44 16.28
CA VAL A 276 -18.26 -8.89 16.05
C VAL A 276 -17.47 -9.64 17.14
N LYS A 277 -16.28 -9.13 17.52
CA LYS A 277 -15.51 -9.65 18.66
C LYS A 277 -16.36 -9.73 19.94
N GLY A 278 -17.04 -8.63 20.27
CA GLY A 278 -17.92 -8.56 21.43
C GLY A 278 -19.08 -9.56 21.37
N LYS A 279 -19.76 -9.63 20.20
CA LYS A 279 -20.84 -10.58 19.94
C LYS A 279 -20.41 -12.05 20.16
N LYS A 280 -19.18 -12.38 19.72
CA LYS A 280 -18.62 -13.74 19.81
C LYS A 280 -17.96 -14.04 21.16
N HIS A 281 -17.82 -13.06 22.03
CA HIS A 281 -17.01 -13.17 23.25
C HIS A 281 -15.58 -13.66 22.98
N SER A 282 -15.04 -13.31 21.81
CA SER A 282 -13.72 -13.73 21.36
C SER A 282 -12.61 -12.97 22.08
N LYS A 283 -11.47 -13.65 22.31
CA LYS A 283 -10.21 -13.01 22.74
C LYS A 283 -9.34 -12.63 21.55
N HIS A 284 -9.61 -13.20 20.40
CA HIS A 284 -8.92 -12.88 19.16
C HIS A 284 -9.19 -11.44 18.74
N VAL A 285 -8.20 -10.78 18.14
CA VAL A 285 -8.32 -9.42 17.61
C VAL A 285 -8.07 -9.47 16.11
N VAL A 286 -9.07 -9.14 15.34
CA VAL A 286 -8.93 -8.96 13.90
C VAL A 286 -8.52 -7.51 13.64
N ASN A 287 -7.35 -7.31 13.04
CA ASN A 287 -6.83 -6.02 12.66
C ASN A 287 -7.14 -5.70 11.19
N LEU A 288 -6.55 -4.64 10.65
CA LEU A 288 -6.84 -4.15 9.30
C LEU A 288 -5.61 -4.25 8.40
N SER A 289 -5.86 -4.61 7.14
CA SER A 289 -4.92 -4.58 6.04
C SER A 289 -5.45 -3.63 4.97
N PHE A 290 -4.88 -2.43 4.86
CA PHE A 290 -5.25 -1.48 3.81
C PHE A 290 -4.42 -1.79 2.55
N ASP A 291 -4.66 -2.96 1.95
CA ASP A 291 -3.75 -3.58 0.98
C ASP A 291 -3.95 -3.18 -0.48
N GLU A 292 -4.85 -2.20 -0.73
CA GLU A 292 -4.85 -1.39 -1.95
C GLU A 292 -5.27 0.04 -1.64
N TRP A 293 -4.39 1.01 -1.91
CA TRP A 293 -4.69 2.42 -1.78
C TRP A 293 -3.80 3.26 -2.70
N ASN A 294 -4.35 4.26 -3.36
CA ASN A 294 -3.61 5.26 -4.15
C ASN A 294 -4.57 6.31 -4.74
N VAL A 295 -4.03 7.14 -5.59
CA VAL A 295 -4.73 7.97 -6.59
C VAL A 295 -4.82 7.16 -7.88
N TRP A 296 -5.97 7.20 -8.57
CA TRP A 296 -6.14 6.54 -9.86
C TRP A 296 -7.19 7.22 -10.73
N TYR A 297 -6.77 7.98 -11.73
CA TYR A 297 -7.70 8.58 -12.71
C TYR A 297 -7.03 9.11 -13.99
N HIS A 298 -5.71 9.31 -14.02
CA HIS A 298 -5.02 9.98 -15.12
C HIS A 298 -5.02 9.17 -16.42
N SER A 299 -4.97 7.84 -16.34
CA SER A 299 -4.88 6.94 -17.50
C SER A 299 -6.23 6.42 -18.01
N LYS A 300 -7.34 6.67 -17.30
CA LYS A 300 -8.64 6.00 -17.56
C LYS A 300 -9.13 6.09 -19.01
N GLU A 301 -8.97 7.22 -19.68
CA GLU A 301 -9.35 7.37 -21.08
C GLU A 301 -8.42 6.60 -22.01
N GLN A 302 -7.11 6.66 -21.77
CA GLN A 302 -6.10 5.93 -22.53
C GLN A 302 -6.30 4.42 -22.41
N ASP A 303 -6.58 3.90 -21.21
CA ASP A 303 -6.83 2.48 -20.97
C ASP A 303 -7.99 1.95 -21.82
N GLN A 304 -9.08 2.73 -21.93
CA GLN A 304 -10.22 2.36 -22.77
C GLN A 304 -9.84 2.23 -24.25
N GLU A 305 -8.98 3.12 -24.76
CA GLU A 305 -8.53 3.03 -26.14
C GLU A 305 -7.58 1.86 -26.38
N ILE A 306 -6.68 1.57 -25.42
CA ILE A 306 -5.78 0.41 -25.47
C ILE A 306 -6.60 -0.89 -25.52
N TRP A 307 -7.60 -1.06 -24.65
CA TRP A 307 -8.44 -2.26 -24.67
C TRP A 307 -9.24 -2.43 -25.96
N LYS A 308 -9.64 -1.36 -26.63
CA LYS A 308 -10.32 -1.45 -27.92
C LYS A 308 -9.40 -1.94 -29.05
N GLN A 309 -8.12 -1.54 -29.02
CA GLN A 309 -7.18 -1.75 -30.13
C GLN A 309 -6.32 -3.01 -29.93
N ASP A 310 -5.85 -3.28 -28.71
CA ASP A 310 -4.77 -4.22 -28.43
C ASP A 310 -5.15 -5.36 -27.47
N LYS A 311 -6.44 -5.58 -27.26
CA LYS A 311 -6.94 -6.66 -26.38
C LYS A 311 -6.23 -8.00 -26.66
N TRP A 312 -5.85 -8.69 -25.59
CA TRP A 312 -5.13 -9.96 -25.58
C TRP A 312 -3.64 -9.91 -25.92
N ASN A 313 -3.08 -8.73 -26.13
CA ASN A 313 -1.64 -8.61 -26.19
C ASN A 313 -1.01 -8.72 -24.80
N ARG A 314 0.27 -9.10 -24.75
CA ARG A 314 1.04 -9.19 -23.52
C ARG A 314 1.46 -7.79 -23.06
N ALA A 315 1.42 -7.56 -21.75
CA ALA A 315 2.01 -6.38 -21.13
C ALA A 315 1.54 -5.05 -21.76
N LEU A 316 0.23 -4.89 -21.90
CA LEU A 316 -0.37 -3.63 -22.35
C LEU A 316 0.00 -2.49 -21.38
N PRO A 317 0.26 -1.27 -21.84
CA PRO A 317 0.58 -0.12 -20.97
C PRO A 317 -0.69 0.42 -20.31
N LEU A 318 -1.27 -0.36 -19.39
CA LEU A 318 -2.50 -0.07 -18.66
C LEU A 318 -2.20 0.59 -17.31
N LEU A 319 -3.09 1.50 -16.90
CA LEU A 319 -3.03 2.19 -15.61
C LEU A 319 -1.67 2.91 -15.39
N GLU A 320 -1.06 3.40 -16.45
CA GLU A 320 0.19 4.15 -16.36
C GLU A 320 -0.07 5.63 -16.03
N ASP A 321 -0.62 5.88 -14.85
CA ASP A 321 -0.88 7.23 -14.36
C ASP A 321 0.43 8.01 -14.21
N ILE A 322 0.47 9.23 -14.73
CA ILE A 322 1.58 10.15 -14.51
C ILE A 322 1.18 11.10 -13.38
N TYR A 323 1.80 10.87 -12.23
CA TYR A 323 1.49 11.59 -11.01
C TYR A 323 2.08 12.98 -10.95
N ASN A 324 1.24 13.93 -10.62
CA ASN A 324 1.63 15.33 -10.43
C ASN A 324 1.90 15.65 -8.94
N PHE A 325 2.14 16.91 -8.63
CA PHE A 325 2.49 17.35 -7.28
C PHE A 325 1.30 17.28 -6.31
N GLU A 326 0.06 17.58 -6.73
CA GLU A 326 -1.10 17.45 -5.83
C GLU A 326 -1.37 15.98 -5.44
N ASP A 327 -1.10 15.03 -6.33
CA ASP A 327 -1.19 13.60 -6.03
C ASP A 327 -0.21 13.21 -4.91
N ALA A 328 1.01 13.76 -4.96
CA ALA A 328 2.00 13.53 -3.91
C ALA A 328 1.57 14.09 -2.55
N LEU A 329 0.90 15.23 -2.52
CA LEU A 329 0.36 15.79 -1.27
C LEU A 329 -0.75 14.91 -0.70
N LEU A 330 -1.65 14.38 -1.55
CA LEU A 330 -2.70 13.47 -1.09
C LEU A 330 -2.08 12.15 -0.59
N VAL A 331 -1.15 11.54 -1.32
CA VAL A 331 -0.44 10.32 -0.89
C VAL A 331 0.27 10.56 0.45
N GLY A 332 0.89 11.73 0.65
CA GLY A 332 1.47 12.12 1.94
C GLY A 332 0.41 12.16 3.06
N SER A 333 -0.76 12.73 2.81
CA SER A 333 -1.88 12.76 3.76
C SER A 333 -2.46 11.36 4.02
N MET A 334 -2.49 10.47 3.01
CA MET A 334 -2.90 9.06 3.19
C MET A 334 -1.93 8.32 4.12
N LEU A 335 -0.61 8.52 3.96
CA LEU A 335 0.41 7.95 4.85
C LEU A 335 0.28 8.48 6.28
N ILE A 336 0.00 9.78 6.47
CA ILE A 336 -0.31 10.37 7.76
C ILE A 336 -1.54 9.67 8.39
N THR A 337 -2.57 9.39 7.60
CA THR A 337 -3.78 8.71 8.06
C THR A 337 -3.48 7.28 8.50
N LEU A 338 -2.66 6.53 7.75
CA LEU A 338 -2.22 5.18 8.15
C LEU A 338 -1.44 5.19 9.47
N ILE A 339 -0.51 6.14 9.64
CA ILE A 339 0.26 6.31 10.89
C ILE A 339 -0.67 6.62 12.07
N ARG A 340 -1.67 7.50 11.89
CA ARG A 340 -2.63 7.85 12.95
C ARG A 340 -3.55 6.69 13.36
N ASN A 341 -3.65 5.65 12.55
CA ASN A 341 -4.45 4.46 12.81
C ASN A 341 -3.58 3.20 13.01
N ALA A 342 -2.31 3.36 13.41
CA ALA A 342 -1.35 2.26 13.56
C ALA A 342 -1.71 1.24 14.67
N ASP A 343 -2.62 1.59 15.56
CA ASP A 343 -3.19 0.65 16.55
C ASP A 343 -4.00 -0.46 15.87
N ARG A 344 -4.66 -0.16 14.73
CA ARG A 344 -5.53 -1.09 14.01
C ARG A 344 -5.01 -1.48 12.64
N VAL A 345 -4.41 -0.56 11.88
CA VAL A 345 -3.83 -0.85 10.56
C VAL A 345 -2.42 -1.43 10.75
N LYS A 346 -2.25 -2.72 10.45
CA LYS A 346 -0.96 -3.42 10.61
C LYS A 346 -0.30 -3.75 9.27
N VAL A 347 -1.05 -3.70 8.19
CA VAL A 347 -0.56 -3.87 6.83
C VAL A 347 -1.19 -2.80 5.95
N ALA A 348 -0.43 -2.25 5.02
CA ALA A 348 -0.97 -1.42 3.95
C ALA A 348 -0.06 -1.56 2.71
N CYS A 349 -0.66 -1.61 1.52
CA CYS A 349 0.08 -1.76 0.29
C CYS A 349 -0.30 -0.66 -0.70
N LEU A 350 0.65 0.21 -1.02
CA LEU A 350 0.49 1.17 -2.11
C LEU A 350 0.28 0.41 -3.42
N ALA A 351 -0.81 0.63 -4.08
CA ALA A 351 -1.13 0.01 -5.35
C ALA A 351 -0.75 0.96 -6.52
N GLN A 352 0.24 0.64 -7.36
CA GLN A 352 1.13 -0.48 -7.22
C GLN A 352 2.59 0.01 -7.07
N LEU A 353 3.57 -0.80 -7.43
CA LEU A 353 4.98 -0.46 -7.18
C LEU A 353 5.69 0.06 -8.43
N VAL A 354 5.43 -0.54 -9.60
CA VAL A 354 6.12 -0.24 -10.86
C VAL A 354 5.12 -0.11 -12.01
N ASN A 355 5.22 0.95 -12.76
CA ASN A 355 4.44 1.35 -13.95
C ASN A 355 2.93 1.54 -13.70
N VAL A 356 2.27 0.58 -13.11
CA VAL A 356 0.82 0.56 -12.92
C VAL A 356 0.45 1.39 -11.68
N ILE A 357 -0.14 2.57 -11.87
CA ILE A 357 -0.47 3.53 -10.80
C ILE A 357 0.63 3.59 -9.73
N ALA A 358 1.86 3.81 -10.15
CA ALA A 358 3.05 3.46 -9.36
C ALA A 358 3.99 4.64 -9.06
N PRO A 359 4.75 4.58 -7.95
CA PRO A 359 5.79 5.57 -7.65
C PRO A 359 7.03 5.43 -8.56
N ILE A 360 7.22 4.28 -9.23
CA ILE A 360 8.36 4.00 -10.10
C ILE A 360 7.85 3.72 -11.50
N MET A 361 8.38 4.44 -12.48
CA MET A 361 8.10 4.21 -13.90
C MET A 361 9.33 3.69 -14.63
N THR A 362 9.09 2.95 -15.71
CA THR A 362 10.14 2.44 -16.59
C THR A 362 9.80 2.70 -18.05
N ARG A 363 10.83 2.81 -18.89
CA ARG A 363 10.71 2.69 -20.34
C ARG A 363 11.30 1.35 -20.79
N ASN A 364 10.64 0.66 -21.71
CA ASN A 364 11.21 -0.57 -22.31
C ASN A 364 12.53 -0.23 -23.03
N GLY A 365 13.61 -0.90 -22.65
CA GLY A 365 14.96 -0.63 -23.14
C GLY A 365 15.55 0.72 -22.70
N GLY A 366 14.84 1.48 -21.87
CA GLY A 366 15.22 2.79 -21.34
C GLY A 366 15.41 2.81 -19.83
N GLY A 367 15.40 3.99 -19.21
CA GLY A 367 15.62 4.17 -17.78
C GLY A 367 14.44 3.81 -16.90
N ALA A 368 14.68 3.88 -15.59
CA ALA A 368 13.66 3.91 -14.55
C ALA A 368 13.75 5.23 -13.78
N TRP A 369 12.61 5.78 -13.37
CA TRP A 369 12.57 7.05 -12.63
C TRP A 369 11.50 7.06 -11.55
N ALA A 370 11.69 7.95 -10.56
CA ALA A 370 10.75 8.19 -9.47
C ALA A 370 9.70 9.23 -9.86
N GLN A 371 8.43 8.90 -9.70
CA GLN A 371 7.33 9.85 -9.81
C GLN A 371 7.21 10.72 -8.53
N THR A 372 6.34 11.72 -8.55
CA THR A 372 6.17 12.65 -7.41
C THR A 372 5.74 11.95 -6.13
N ILE A 373 4.86 10.94 -6.20
CA ILE A 373 4.36 10.17 -5.05
C ILE A 373 5.44 9.30 -4.38
N PHE A 374 6.58 9.08 -5.05
CA PHE A 374 7.72 8.35 -4.50
C PHE A 374 8.24 8.98 -3.21
N TYR A 375 8.32 10.31 -3.16
CA TYR A 375 9.00 11.02 -2.07
C TYR A 375 8.25 11.00 -0.74
N PRO A 376 6.93 11.28 -0.66
CA PRO A 376 6.19 11.10 0.59
C PRO A 376 6.27 9.67 1.11
N PHE A 377 6.14 8.68 0.22
CA PHE A 377 6.27 7.28 0.60
C PHE A 377 7.67 6.95 1.14
N PHE A 378 8.72 7.35 0.43
CA PHE A 378 10.11 7.18 0.87
C PHE A 378 10.36 7.77 2.25
N HIS A 379 9.90 8.99 2.49
CA HIS A 379 10.08 9.64 3.78
C HIS A 379 9.33 8.91 4.90
N ALA A 380 8.07 8.54 4.66
CA ALA A 380 7.26 7.84 5.65
C ALA A 380 7.84 6.45 5.96
N SER A 381 8.23 5.68 4.95
CA SER A 381 8.82 4.34 5.14
C SER A 381 10.16 4.39 5.87
N LYS A 382 10.93 5.45 5.69
CA LYS A 382 12.24 5.65 6.30
C LYS A 382 12.16 6.17 7.74
N TYR A 383 11.31 7.17 7.98
CA TYR A 383 11.28 7.93 9.22
C TYR A 383 10.04 7.68 10.09
N GLY A 384 9.03 7.01 9.56
CA GLY A 384 7.79 6.67 10.25
C GLY A 384 7.85 5.30 10.93
N ARG A 385 8.95 4.99 11.59
CA ARG A 385 9.15 3.73 12.33
C ARG A 385 9.13 3.99 13.83
N GLY A 386 8.68 3.00 14.62
CA GLY A 386 8.57 3.08 16.07
C GLY A 386 7.11 3.24 16.52
N THR A 387 6.84 4.17 17.40
CA THR A 387 5.54 4.36 18.05
C THR A 387 4.81 5.58 17.51
N ALA A 388 3.59 5.40 17.01
CA ALA A 388 2.70 6.50 16.63
C ALA A 388 2.14 7.17 17.89
N LEU A 389 2.19 8.52 17.89
CA LEU A 389 1.71 9.34 19.00
C LEU A 389 0.39 10.02 18.64
N ASN A 390 -0.51 10.10 19.60
CA ASN A 390 -1.77 10.82 19.46
C ASN A 390 -1.53 12.33 19.59
N ALA A 391 -1.03 12.91 18.50
CA ALA A 391 -0.76 14.34 18.43
C ALA A 391 -2.05 15.13 18.21
N ILE A 392 -2.27 16.17 19.00
CA ILE A 392 -3.43 17.05 18.90
C ILE A 392 -3.03 18.28 18.09
N THR A 393 -3.63 18.44 16.91
CA THR A 393 -3.37 19.59 16.02
C THR A 393 -4.56 20.53 16.04
N ASP A 394 -4.33 21.77 16.48
CA ASP A 394 -5.25 22.91 16.37
C ASP A 394 -4.83 23.73 15.14
N SER A 395 -5.65 23.65 14.11
CA SER A 395 -5.44 24.31 12.81
C SER A 395 -6.70 25.02 12.37
N PRO A 396 -6.58 26.20 11.76
CA PRO A 396 -7.68 26.75 10.97
C PRO A 396 -8.21 25.73 9.98
N VAL A 397 -9.48 25.85 9.62
CA VAL A 397 -10.18 24.93 8.74
C VAL A 397 -10.71 25.65 7.50
N TYR A 398 -10.93 24.87 6.43
CA TYR A 398 -11.68 25.29 5.25
C TYR A 398 -12.86 24.36 5.02
N SER A 399 -13.75 24.75 4.11
CA SER A 399 -14.87 23.92 3.64
C SER A 399 -14.69 23.61 2.17
N CYS A 400 -15.08 22.42 1.77
CA CYS A 400 -15.16 21.98 0.38
C CYS A 400 -16.53 21.34 0.13
N LYS A 401 -16.76 20.81 -1.08
CA LYS A 401 -18.05 20.24 -1.46
C LYS A 401 -18.56 19.17 -0.50
N ASP A 402 -17.67 18.29 -0.04
CA ASP A 402 -18.03 17.08 0.71
C ASP A 402 -17.80 17.22 2.23
N TYR A 403 -17.07 18.26 2.69
CA TYR A 403 -16.69 18.45 4.09
C TYR A 403 -16.75 19.92 4.53
N ASP A 404 -17.34 20.17 5.69
CA ASP A 404 -17.50 21.53 6.26
C ASP A 404 -16.29 22.01 7.06
N LYS A 405 -15.45 21.12 7.55
CA LYS A 405 -14.34 21.44 8.47
C LYS A 405 -13.10 20.58 8.17
N VAL A 406 -12.35 20.98 7.15
CA VAL A 406 -11.10 20.33 6.78
C VAL A 406 -9.93 21.10 7.41
N PRO A 407 -9.11 20.51 8.26
CA PRO A 407 -7.92 21.18 8.79
C PRO A 407 -6.93 21.51 7.66
N TYR A 408 -6.39 22.74 7.65
CA TYR A 408 -5.34 23.08 6.69
C TYR A 408 -4.07 22.28 6.94
N ILE A 409 -3.70 22.06 8.22
CA ILE A 409 -2.55 21.24 8.58
C ILE A 409 -3.01 19.82 8.93
N ASP A 410 -2.60 18.86 8.11
CA ASP A 410 -2.76 17.43 8.36
C ASP A 410 -1.41 16.87 8.84
N ALA A 411 -1.37 16.26 10.03
CA ALA A 411 -0.09 15.88 10.61
C ALA A 411 -0.18 14.59 11.45
N ALA A 412 0.97 13.89 11.55
CA ALA A 412 1.19 12.78 12.46
C ALA A 412 2.56 12.91 13.12
N ALA A 413 2.72 12.33 14.31
CA ALA A 413 3.99 12.27 15.03
C ALA A 413 4.35 10.82 15.38
N VAL A 414 5.64 10.52 15.27
CA VAL A 414 6.23 9.22 15.58
C VAL A 414 7.43 9.40 16.48
N THR A 415 7.62 8.51 17.44
CA THR A 415 8.85 8.45 18.25
C THR A 415 9.50 7.08 18.09
N ASP A 416 10.83 7.05 18.05
CA ASP A 416 11.62 5.83 18.06
C ASP A 416 12.12 5.45 19.47
N ASP A 417 12.80 4.29 19.56
CA ASP A 417 13.33 3.78 20.84
C ASP A 417 14.46 4.66 21.43
N GLU A 418 15.07 5.52 20.60
CA GLU A 418 16.11 6.46 21.02
C GLU A 418 15.52 7.76 21.58
N GLY A 419 14.20 7.94 21.46
CA GLY A 419 13.47 9.12 21.89
C GLY A 419 13.54 10.27 20.87
N ASN A 420 13.96 10.01 19.64
CA ASN A 420 13.81 10.95 18.54
C ASN A 420 12.32 11.08 18.17
N VAL A 421 11.96 12.24 17.62
CA VAL A 421 10.59 12.50 17.17
C VAL A 421 10.61 12.91 15.69
N THR A 422 9.74 12.31 14.90
CA THR A 422 9.48 12.73 13.52
C THR A 422 8.04 13.21 13.40
N VAL A 423 7.86 14.41 12.86
CA VAL A 423 6.55 14.97 12.52
C VAL A 423 6.43 15.01 10.99
N PHE A 424 5.37 14.38 10.46
CA PHE A 424 4.95 14.50 9.08
C PHE A 424 3.80 15.49 9.01
N ALA A 425 3.84 16.43 8.06
CA ALA A 425 2.79 17.41 7.91
C ALA A 425 2.54 17.76 6.43
N VAL A 426 1.25 17.86 6.06
CA VAL A 426 0.80 18.45 4.80
C VAL A 426 0.12 19.76 5.10
N ASN A 427 0.55 20.84 4.46
CA ASN A 427 -0.20 22.08 4.40
C ASN A 427 -1.10 22.05 3.16
N ARG A 428 -2.41 22.05 3.37
CA ARG A 428 -3.44 22.02 2.32
C ARG A 428 -3.85 23.42 1.83
N ASP A 429 -3.32 24.48 2.44
CA ASP A 429 -3.63 25.85 2.04
C ASP A 429 -3.00 26.17 0.68
N MET A 430 -3.82 26.67 -0.25
CA MET A 430 -3.40 26.97 -1.61
C MET A 430 -2.47 28.18 -1.70
N GLU A 431 -2.50 29.08 -0.71
CA GLU A 431 -1.90 30.40 -0.82
C GLU A 431 -0.99 30.77 0.35
N GLU A 432 -1.27 30.23 1.56
CA GLU A 432 -0.63 30.73 2.76
C GLU A 432 0.29 29.70 3.45
N ASP A 433 1.48 30.19 3.77
CA ASP A 433 2.39 29.51 4.71
C ASP A 433 1.77 29.48 6.12
N PHE A 434 2.13 28.47 6.87
CA PHE A 434 1.80 28.33 8.29
C PHE A 434 3.03 28.43 9.17
N GLU A 435 2.90 29.15 10.28
CA GLU A 435 3.76 29.02 11.44
C GLU A 435 3.17 27.89 12.32
N LEU A 436 3.84 26.73 12.35
CA LEU A 436 3.43 25.58 13.16
C LEU A 436 4.25 25.56 14.47
N GLU A 437 3.56 25.84 15.60
CA GLU A 437 4.13 25.61 16.94
C GLU A 437 3.94 24.13 17.30
N ILE A 438 5.04 23.41 17.57
CA ILE A 438 5.04 22.02 18.01
C ILE A 438 5.49 21.98 19.47
N ASP A 439 4.59 21.62 20.37
CA ASP A 439 4.84 21.48 21.81
C ASP A 439 5.38 20.07 22.10
N LEU A 440 6.65 19.97 22.45
CA LEU A 440 7.41 18.75 22.70
C LEU A 440 7.90 18.66 24.16
N ARG A 441 7.30 19.41 25.08
CA ARG A 441 7.78 19.54 26.48
C ARG A 441 7.77 18.23 27.28
N SER A 442 7.04 17.20 26.87
CA SER A 442 7.06 15.89 27.50
C SER A 442 8.32 15.07 27.17
N PHE A 443 9.06 15.49 26.16
CA PHE A 443 10.34 14.86 25.78
C PHE A 443 11.50 15.49 26.54
N LYS A 444 12.61 14.76 26.63
CA LYS A 444 13.88 15.33 27.08
C LYS A 444 14.37 16.37 26.05
N GLU A 445 15.48 17.04 26.35
CA GLU A 445 16.02 18.04 25.41
C GLU A 445 16.13 17.51 23.98
N LEU A 446 15.32 18.08 23.10
CA LEU A 446 15.33 17.81 21.67
C LEU A 446 16.01 18.95 20.92
N SER A 447 16.63 18.62 19.80
CA SER A 447 17.10 19.60 18.80
C SER A 447 16.52 19.28 17.43
N ILE A 448 16.28 20.32 16.61
CA ILE A 448 15.86 20.14 15.22
C ILE A 448 17.06 19.57 14.46
N ALA A 449 16.94 18.35 14.00
CA ALA A 449 17.97 17.67 13.22
C ALA A 449 17.82 17.97 11.71
N GLU A 450 16.57 17.99 11.23
CA GLU A 450 16.30 18.14 9.80
C GLU A 450 14.87 18.66 9.58
N HIS A 451 14.71 19.49 8.55
CA HIS A 451 13.41 19.84 7.99
C HIS A 451 13.49 19.62 6.48
N ILE A 452 12.71 18.67 5.98
CA ILE A 452 12.59 18.35 4.56
C ILE A 452 11.26 18.92 4.06
N VAL A 453 11.28 19.59 2.93
CA VAL A 453 10.10 20.19 2.29
C VAL A 453 10.01 19.73 0.85
N MET A 454 8.83 19.31 0.43
CA MET A 454 8.48 19.13 -0.98
C MET A 454 7.37 20.11 -1.31
N HIS A 455 7.66 21.06 -2.20
CA HIS A 455 6.77 22.13 -2.63
C HIS A 455 7.02 22.46 -4.10
N ASN A 456 5.96 22.81 -4.81
CA ASN A 456 6.03 23.33 -6.17
C ASN A 456 4.88 24.34 -6.38
N ASP A 457 5.14 25.45 -7.07
CA ASP A 457 4.12 26.45 -7.40
C ASP A 457 3.09 25.93 -8.40
N ASP A 458 3.46 24.96 -9.23
CA ASP A 458 2.57 24.28 -10.15
C ASP A 458 2.12 22.92 -9.56
N VAL A 459 0.86 22.84 -9.14
CA VAL A 459 0.26 21.60 -8.60
C VAL A 459 0.22 20.46 -9.62
N LYS A 460 0.32 20.77 -10.92
CA LYS A 460 0.31 19.79 -12.02
C LYS A 460 1.72 19.40 -12.48
N ALA A 461 2.77 19.91 -11.84
CA ALA A 461 4.14 19.54 -12.14
C ALA A 461 4.38 18.03 -11.93
N VAL A 462 5.07 17.41 -12.86
CA VAL A 462 5.35 15.96 -12.90
C VAL A 462 6.84 15.69 -13.02
N ASN A 463 7.26 14.49 -12.64
CA ASN A 463 8.58 13.93 -12.97
C ASN A 463 8.46 13.01 -14.19
N THR A 464 9.38 13.12 -15.12
CA THR A 464 9.46 12.28 -16.34
C THR A 464 10.85 11.66 -16.44
N GLU A 465 11.05 10.72 -17.38
CA GLU A 465 12.38 10.17 -17.61
C GLU A 465 13.39 11.25 -18.04
N GLU A 466 12.95 12.22 -18.84
CA GLU A 466 13.78 13.34 -19.32
C GLU A 466 14.05 14.39 -18.24
N ASN A 467 13.15 14.52 -17.25
CA ASN A 467 13.27 15.45 -16.14
C ASN A 467 12.83 14.81 -14.81
N PRO A 468 13.59 13.83 -14.28
CA PRO A 468 13.18 13.04 -13.10
C PRO A 468 13.26 13.81 -11.78
N GLU A 469 13.86 14.98 -11.78
CA GLU A 469 14.08 15.83 -10.59
C GLU A 469 13.32 17.17 -10.66
N ASN A 470 12.25 17.25 -11.48
CA ASN A 470 11.44 18.46 -11.57
C ASN A 470 10.70 18.79 -10.27
N VAL A 471 10.20 17.76 -9.58
CA VAL A 471 9.51 17.89 -8.29
C VAL A 471 10.19 16.95 -7.30
N VAL A 472 11.09 17.52 -6.48
CA VAL A 472 11.88 16.76 -5.50
C VAL A 472 11.89 17.47 -4.14
N PRO A 473 12.09 16.75 -3.04
CA PRO A 473 12.26 17.34 -1.72
C PRO A 473 13.53 18.20 -1.63
N THR A 474 13.43 19.28 -0.89
CA THR A 474 14.55 20.20 -0.60
C THR A 474 14.68 20.42 0.90
N ALA A 475 15.80 21.01 1.34
CA ALA A 475 15.95 21.44 2.72
C ALA A 475 14.99 22.60 3.02
N GLY A 476 14.19 22.46 4.07
CA GLY A 476 13.34 23.52 4.57
C GLY A 476 14.17 24.64 5.24
N LYS A 477 13.53 25.78 5.51
CA LYS A 477 14.17 26.92 6.16
C LYS A 477 14.57 26.65 7.63
N GLY A 478 14.29 25.43 8.14
CA GLY A 478 14.50 25.08 9.54
C GLY A 478 13.48 25.75 10.46
N GLY A 479 13.86 25.95 11.71
CA GLY A 479 13.02 26.54 12.72
C GLY A 479 13.79 26.84 13.97
N SER A 480 13.11 27.21 15.05
CA SER A 480 13.68 27.38 16.37
C SER A 480 13.02 26.48 17.38
N ILE A 481 13.76 26.08 18.41
CA ILE A 481 13.19 25.35 19.55
C ILE A 481 13.60 26.11 20.84
N THR A 482 12.61 26.43 21.65
CA THR A 482 12.82 27.16 22.91
C THR A 482 11.90 26.55 23.96
N GLU A 483 12.43 26.18 25.11
CA GLU A 483 11.71 25.62 26.24
C GLU A 483 10.81 24.40 25.81
N GLY A 484 11.32 23.54 24.91
CA GLY A 484 10.63 22.36 24.41
C GLY A 484 9.50 22.65 23.41
N LYS A 485 9.41 23.88 22.90
CA LYS A 485 8.50 24.27 21.82
C LYS A 485 9.28 24.60 20.56
N ALA A 486 8.95 23.91 19.49
CA ALA A 486 9.51 24.19 18.17
C ALA A 486 8.55 25.09 17.37
N VAL A 487 9.10 26.02 16.61
CA VAL A 487 8.34 26.86 15.66
C VAL A 487 8.93 26.65 14.27
N ILE A 488 8.11 26.12 13.37
CA ILE A 488 8.52 25.73 12.01
C ILE A 488 7.63 26.45 10.99
N ASN A 489 8.25 26.97 9.92
CA ASN A 489 7.51 27.50 8.78
C ASN A 489 7.16 26.36 7.82
N ILE A 490 5.87 26.17 7.58
CA ILE A 490 5.30 25.16 6.67
C ILE A 490 4.79 25.90 5.45
N PRO A 491 5.44 25.80 4.27
CA PRO A 491 4.99 26.49 3.06
C PRO A 491 3.58 26.10 2.65
N ALA A 492 2.89 26.96 1.91
CA ALA A 492 1.63 26.64 1.25
C ALA A 492 1.80 25.39 0.38
N LEU A 493 0.76 24.58 0.23
CA LEU A 493 0.80 23.34 -0.58
C LEU A 493 2.14 22.61 -0.46
N SER A 494 2.43 22.01 0.70
CA SER A 494 3.70 21.33 0.91
C SER A 494 3.55 20.05 1.72
N TRP A 495 4.41 19.09 1.41
CA TRP A 495 4.74 17.94 2.24
C TRP A 495 5.97 18.27 3.08
N ASN A 496 5.91 18.04 4.37
CA ASN A 496 6.97 18.36 5.32
C ASN A 496 7.34 17.17 6.19
N VAL A 497 8.63 16.98 6.44
CA VAL A 497 9.18 16.05 7.44
C VAL A 497 10.07 16.83 8.38
N ILE A 498 9.69 16.91 9.64
CA ILE A 498 10.45 17.60 10.67
C ILE A 498 10.99 16.56 11.65
N ARG A 499 12.31 16.47 11.76
CA ARG A 499 12.98 15.51 12.62
C ARG A 499 13.64 16.19 13.80
N PHE A 500 13.36 15.65 14.97
CA PHE A 500 13.96 16.07 16.23
C PHE A 500 14.78 14.93 16.79
N THR A 501 16.00 15.22 17.23
CA THR A 501 16.89 14.26 17.90
C THR A 501 17.02 14.57 19.37
N ALA A 502 16.97 13.53 20.20
CA ALA A 502 17.29 13.61 21.61
C ALA A 502 18.80 13.92 21.78
N LYS A 503 19.12 14.81 22.76
CA LYS A 503 20.50 15.15 23.11
C LYS A 503 21.09 14.19 24.13
#